data_1e84f900566a335b28acddc2774e1392
#
_entry.id   1e84f900566a335b28acddc2774e1392
#
_cell.length_a   1.000
_cell.length_b   1.000
_cell.length_c   1.000
_cell.angle_alpha   90.00
_cell.angle_beta   90.00
_cell.angle_gamma   90.00
#
_symmetry.space_group_name_H-M   'P 1'
#
loop_
_entity.id
_entity.type
_entity.pdbx_description
1 polymer ?
#
loop_
_entity_poly.entity_id
_entity_poly.type
_entity_poly.pdbx_seq_one_letter_code
_entity_poly.pdbx_strand_id
1 'polypeptide(L)'
;FVINVGRGSTCLSRLSEWGDTVGLIPKGQSPLIGVDISSTAVKLLQLSRVGNRFRVDHYAVEPLPPNAVVEKNIVEVEAVGEAIRRAVTRAGSKAKYAAAAVAGSAVITKIIPMPAELDDNDLEAQVELEAVNYIPYPIEEVNLDFEVLGPMPGNPEMVQVLLAASRSENVELRESALEL
;
A
#
# COMPACT_ATOMS: atom_id res chain seq x y z
N PHE A 1 4.09 -1.89 -0.27
CA PHE A 1 3.17 -1.65 0.84
C PHE A 1 2.11 -0.67 0.36
N VAL A 2 0.86 -1.08 0.31
CA VAL A 2 -0.25 -0.28 -0.20
C VAL A 2 -1.20 0.05 0.94
N ILE A 3 -1.51 1.33 1.07
CA ILE A 3 -2.46 1.86 2.05
C ILE A 3 -3.77 2.13 1.31
N ASN A 4 -4.86 1.55 1.78
CA ASN A 4 -6.20 1.81 1.25
C ASN A 4 -6.97 2.63 2.27
N VAL A 5 -7.37 3.85 1.91
CA VAL A 5 -8.12 4.76 2.77
C VAL A 5 -9.49 5.01 2.18
N GLY A 6 -10.53 4.76 2.98
CA GLY A 6 -11.92 5.06 2.64
C GLY A 6 -12.63 5.72 3.80
N ARG A 7 -13.74 6.44 3.54
CA ARG A 7 -14.50 7.08 4.60
C ARG A 7 -14.96 6.06 5.65
N GLY A 8 -14.28 6.04 6.79
CA GLY A 8 -14.66 5.30 8.00
C GLY A 8 -13.97 3.95 8.21
N SER A 9 -13.01 3.57 7.41
CA SER A 9 -12.19 2.37 7.67
C SER A 9 -10.86 2.48 6.97
N THR A 10 -9.80 2.50 7.74
CA THR A 10 -8.45 2.26 7.25
C THR A 10 -8.26 0.75 7.21
N CYS A 11 -8.04 0.19 6.06
CA CYS A 11 -7.68 -1.21 5.90
C CYS A 11 -6.30 -1.28 5.26
N LEU A 12 -5.33 -1.80 6.00
CA LEU A 12 -4.13 -2.37 5.40
C LEU A 12 -4.61 -3.63 4.67
N SER A 13 -4.85 -3.53 3.37
CA SER A 13 -5.20 -4.71 2.59
C SER A 13 -3.94 -5.54 2.43
N ARG A 14 -4.01 -6.81 2.84
CA ARG A 14 -2.96 -7.80 2.59
C ARG A 14 -2.67 -7.83 1.09
N LEU A 15 -1.40 -7.97 0.73
CA LEU A 15 -0.99 -8.15 -0.68
C LEU A 15 -1.74 -9.31 -1.34
N SER A 16 -2.08 -10.36 -0.57
CA SER A 16 -2.85 -11.53 -1.00
C SER A 16 -4.28 -11.20 -1.44
N GLU A 17 -4.94 -10.21 -0.86
CA GLU A 17 -6.28 -9.79 -1.25
C GLU A 17 -6.30 -9.09 -2.63
N TRP A 18 -5.14 -8.61 -3.11
CA TRP A 18 -4.99 -7.96 -4.41
C TRP A 18 -4.71 -8.94 -5.54
N GLY A 19 -4.12 -10.11 -5.25
CA GLY A 19 -3.85 -11.17 -6.24
C GLY A 19 -5.13 -11.66 -6.92
N ASP A 20 -6.19 -11.83 -6.15
CA ASP A 20 -7.50 -12.24 -6.65
C ASP A 20 -8.32 -11.07 -7.23
N THR A 21 -8.03 -9.84 -6.82
CA THR A 21 -8.79 -8.64 -7.23
C THR A 21 -8.32 -8.05 -8.55
N VAL A 22 -7.09 -8.32 -9.01
CA VAL A 22 -6.60 -7.90 -10.33
C VAL A 22 -7.38 -8.60 -11.48
N GLY A 23 -8.01 -9.74 -11.19
CA GLY A 23 -8.85 -10.48 -12.14
C GLY A 23 -10.32 -10.06 -12.19
N LEU A 24 -10.88 -9.55 -11.11
CA LEU A 24 -12.32 -9.30 -10.96
C LEU A 24 -12.53 -8.02 -10.12
N ILE A 25 -12.58 -6.86 -10.76
CA ILE A 25 -13.31 -5.73 -10.17
C ILE A 25 -14.78 -6.16 -10.20
N PRO A 26 -15.42 -6.51 -9.07
CA PRO A 26 -16.82 -6.87 -9.06
C PRO A 26 -17.63 -5.70 -9.64
N LYS A 27 -18.60 -5.97 -10.49
CA LYS A 27 -19.58 -4.96 -10.90
C LYS A 27 -20.25 -4.41 -9.64
N GLY A 28 -19.90 -3.18 -9.23
CA GLY A 28 -20.49 -2.53 -8.06
C GLY A 28 -19.48 -2.02 -7.02
N GLN A 29 -18.17 -2.27 -7.15
CA GLN A 29 -17.19 -1.63 -6.26
C GLN A 29 -17.09 -0.14 -6.55
N SER A 30 -17.00 0.65 -5.47
CA SER A 30 -16.75 2.09 -5.58
C SER A 30 -15.41 2.32 -6.30
N PRO A 31 -15.32 3.30 -7.20
CA PRO A 31 -14.09 3.55 -7.92
C PRO A 31 -12.95 3.89 -6.94
N LEU A 32 -11.78 3.30 -7.17
CA LEU A 32 -10.55 3.51 -6.44
C LEU A 32 -9.65 4.47 -7.22
N ILE A 33 -9.04 5.42 -6.54
CA ILE A 33 -8.05 6.32 -7.12
C ILE A 33 -6.66 6.01 -6.57
N GLY A 34 -5.69 5.80 -7.44
CA GLY A 34 -4.28 5.67 -7.05
C GLY A 34 -3.67 7.05 -6.79
N VAL A 35 -2.94 7.18 -5.68
CA VAL A 35 -2.26 8.41 -5.26
C VAL A 35 -0.77 8.15 -5.12
N ASP A 36 0.04 8.81 -5.95
CA ASP A 36 1.50 8.82 -5.85
C ASP A 36 1.96 10.16 -5.25
N ILE A 37 2.60 10.08 -4.09
CA ILE A 37 3.15 11.23 -3.37
C ILE A 37 4.66 11.23 -3.56
N SER A 38 5.16 12.15 -4.37
CA SER A 38 6.59 12.36 -4.61
C SER A 38 7.10 13.63 -3.93
N SER A 39 8.40 13.90 -3.97
CA SER A 39 8.99 15.09 -3.34
C SER A 39 8.55 16.42 -3.95
N THR A 40 8.01 16.41 -5.17
CA THR A 40 7.68 17.63 -5.91
C THR A 40 6.21 17.73 -6.32
N ALA A 41 5.48 16.64 -6.32
CA ALA A 41 4.10 16.61 -6.78
C ALA A 41 3.32 15.42 -6.21
N VAL A 42 2.01 15.60 -6.11
CA VAL A 42 1.02 14.54 -5.98
C VAL A 42 0.49 14.20 -7.36
N LYS A 43 0.40 12.92 -7.69
CA LYS A 43 -0.19 12.43 -8.93
C LYS A 43 -1.36 11.51 -8.61
N LEU A 44 -2.46 11.71 -9.32
CA LEU A 44 -3.67 10.90 -9.20
C LEU A 44 -3.93 10.17 -10.51
N LEU A 45 -4.38 8.92 -10.38
CA LEU A 45 -4.81 8.11 -11.51
C LEU A 45 -6.00 7.23 -11.12
N GLN A 46 -7.07 7.32 -11.89
CA GLN A 46 -8.22 6.42 -11.77
C GLN A 46 -8.38 5.65 -13.08
N LEU A 47 -8.48 4.35 -12.95
CA LEU A 47 -8.60 3.44 -14.08
C LEU A 47 -9.93 2.68 -14.02
N SER A 48 -10.50 2.40 -15.19
CA SER A 48 -11.54 1.39 -15.35
C SER A 48 -11.08 0.28 -16.28
N ARG A 49 -11.61 -0.93 -16.08
CA ARG A 49 -11.33 -2.06 -16.94
C ARG A 49 -12.38 -2.14 -18.05
N VAL A 50 -11.94 -2.17 -19.30
CA VAL A 50 -12.80 -2.35 -20.49
C VAL A 50 -12.31 -3.60 -21.24
N GLY A 51 -12.95 -4.73 -20.99
CA GLY A 51 -12.49 -6.03 -21.49
C GLY A 51 -11.12 -6.37 -20.90
N ASN A 52 -10.11 -6.60 -21.75
CA ASN A 52 -8.73 -6.89 -21.36
C ASN A 52 -7.81 -5.66 -21.32
N ARG A 53 -8.36 -4.46 -21.39
CA ARG A 53 -7.58 -3.20 -21.39
C ARG A 53 -8.02 -2.32 -20.24
N PHE A 54 -7.09 -1.45 -19.79
CA PHE A 54 -7.39 -0.37 -18.86
C PHE A 54 -7.63 0.93 -19.63
N ARG A 55 -8.61 1.69 -19.17
CA ARG A 55 -8.90 3.04 -19.64
C ARG A 55 -8.62 4.00 -18.49
N VAL A 56 -7.94 5.11 -18.81
CA VAL A 56 -7.77 6.21 -17.86
C VAL A 56 -9.09 7.00 -17.82
N ASP A 57 -9.74 7.03 -16.66
CA ASP A 57 -10.98 7.78 -16.45
C ASP A 57 -10.68 9.18 -15.91
N HIS A 58 -9.79 9.27 -14.92
CA HIS A 58 -9.39 10.54 -14.31
C HIS A 58 -7.90 10.54 -14.03
N TYR A 59 -7.26 11.70 -14.17
CA TYR A 59 -5.88 11.91 -13.76
C TYR A 59 -5.64 13.36 -13.39
N ALA A 60 -4.70 13.62 -12.51
CA ALA A 60 -4.21 14.96 -12.21
C ALA A 60 -2.78 14.90 -11.67
N VAL A 61 -2.08 16.03 -11.81
CA VAL A 61 -0.78 16.28 -11.19
C VAL A 61 -0.83 17.63 -10.51
N GLU A 62 -0.56 17.65 -9.20
CA GLU A 62 -0.50 18.88 -8.40
C GLU A 62 0.91 19.06 -7.82
N PRO A 63 1.52 20.24 -8.00
CA PRO A 63 2.80 20.51 -7.37
C PRO A 63 2.68 20.61 -5.87
N LEU A 64 3.72 20.15 -5.16
CA LEU A 64 3.90 20.33 -3.73
C LEU A 64 4.79 21.55 -3.45
N PRO A 65 4.58 22.22 -2.30
CA PRO A 65 5.53 23.21 -1.81
C PRO A 65 6.92 22.57 -1.59
N PRO A 66 7.99 23.37 -1.68
CA PRO A 66 9.33 22.91 -1.31
C PRO A 66 9.35 22.34 0.10
N ASN A 67 10.03 21.23 0.29
CA ASN A 67 10.21 20.54 1.58
C ASN A 67 8.93 19.92 2.21
N ALA A 68 7.79 19.93 1.54
CA ALA A 68 6.61 19.21 2.04
C ALA A 68 6.84 17.70 2.13
N VAL A 69 7.68 17.16 1.25
CA VAL A 69 8.16 15.77 1.28
C VAL A 69 9.67 15.79 1.11
N VAL A 70 10.40 15.29 2.11
CA VAL A 70 11.86 15.22 2.15
C VAL A 70 12.29 13.76 2.22
N GLU A 71 13.18 13.34 1.34
CA GLU A 71 13.68 11.95 1.27
C GLU A 71 12.55 10.89 1.27
N LYS A 72 11.45 11.20 0.57
CA LYS A 72 10.22 10.39 0.47
C LYS A 72 9.39 10.32 1.76
N ASN A 73 9.74 11.05 2.81
CA ASN A 73 8.95 11.20 4.03
C ASN A 73 8.11 12.46 3.97
N ILE A 74 6.85 12.37 4.34
CA ILE A 74 5.96 13.52 4.45
C ILE A 74 6.36 14.31 5.69
N VAL A 75 6.66 15.60 5.50
CA VAL A 75 7.01 16.54 6.58
C VAL A 75 5.85 17.48 6.87
N GLU A 76 5.16 17.93 5.82
CA GLU A 76 4.03 18.86 5.89
C GLU A 76 2.74 18.15 5.46
N VAL A 77 2.09 17.46 6.40
CA VAL A 77 0.90 16.61 6.12
C VAL A 77 -0.24 17.45 5.52
N GLU A 78 -0.50 18.63 6.07
CA GLU A 78 -1.56 19.54 5.62
C GLU A 78 -1.31 20.01 4.18
N ALA A 79 -0.06 20.36 3.84
CA ALA A 79 0.30 20.80 2.50
C ALA A 79 0.11 19.68 1.47
N VAL A 80 0.44 18.44 1.83
CA VAL A 80 0.23 17.25 1.00
C VAL A 80 -1.27 16.97 0.86
N GLY A 81 -2.03 16.98 1.94
CA GLY A 81 -3.49 16.75 1.93
C GLY A 81 -4.23 17.79 1.08
N GLU A 82 -3.86 19.08 1.20
CA GLU A 82 -4.41 20.12 0.33
C GLU A 82 -4.07 19.91 -1.15
N ALA A 83 -2.86 19.46 -1.48
CA ALA A 83 -2.49 19.15 -2.84
C ALA A 83 -3.30 17.95 -3.37
N ILE A 84 -3.51 16.90 -2.56
CA ILE A 84 -4.39 15.77 -2.91
C ILE A 84 -5.80 16.26 -3.19
N ARG A 85 -6.39 17.09 -2.33
CA ARG A 85 -7.73 17.64 -2.51
C ARG A 85 -7.85 18.47 -3.79
N ARG A 86 -6.86 19.32 -4.09
CA ARG A 86 -6.82 20.07 -5.36
C ARG A 86 -6.72 19.14 -6.57
N ALA A 87 -5.90 18.09 -6.48
CA ALA A 87 -5.74 17.09 -7.53
C ALA A 87 -7.05 16.33 -7.79
N VAL A 88 -7.76 15.87 -6.74
CA VAL A 88 -9.07 15.22 -6.86
C VAL A 88 -10.09 16.13 -7.51
N THR A 89 -10.15 17.41 -7.10
CA THR A 89 -11.05 18.41 -7.67
C THR A 89 -10.75 18.65 -9.15
N ARG A 90 -9.47 18.79 -9.51
CA ARG A 90 -9.02 18.99 -10.91
C ARG A 90 -9.30 17.77 -11.77
N ALA A 91 -9.09 16.56 -11.24
CA ALA A 91 -9.40 15.31 -11.93
C ALA A 91 -10.90 15.12 -12.16
N GLY A 92 -11.75 15.76 -11.35
CA GLY A 92 -13.21 15.55 -11.37
C GLY A 92 -13.62 14.15 -10.91
N SER A 93 -12.76 13.46 -10.16
CA SER A 93 -13.05 12.12 -9.64
C SER A 93 -14.09 12.19 -8.53
N LYS A 94 -14.99 11.18 -8.50
CA LYS A 94 -15.97 10.95 -7.43
C LYS A 94 -15.62 9.72 -6.60
N ALA A 95 -14.37 9.23 -6.73
CA ALA A 95 -13.90 8.11 -5.94
C ALA A 95 -13.97 8.43 -4.43
N LYS A 96 -14.39 7.43 -3.66
CA LYS A 96 -14.48 7.53 -2.19
C LYS A 96 -13.34 6.78 -1.50
N TYR A 97 -12.55 6.04 -2.27
CA TYR A 97 -11.45 5.24 -1.80
C TYR A 97 -10.20 5.64 -2.55
N ALA A 98 -9.10 5.71 -1.82
CA ALA A 98 -7.78 5.99 -2.37
C ALA A 98 -6.81 4.88 -1.99
N ALA A 99 -5.88 4.57 -2.90
CA ALA A 99 -4.74 3.72 -2.63
C ALA A 99 -3.46 4.53 -2.77
N ALA A 100 -2.61 4.51 -1.75
CA ALA A 100 -1.29 5.08 -1.78
C ALA A 100 -0.24 4.04 -1.39
N ALA A 101 1.00 4.26 -1.79
CA ALA A 101 2.10 3.38 -1.46
C ALA A 101 3.14 4.06 -0.55
N VAL A 102 3.70 3.30 0.37
CA VAL A 102 4.92 3.71 1.08
C VAL A 102 6.10 3.55 0.14
N ALA A 103 7.00 4.52 0.09
CA ALA A 103 8.15 4.51 -0.79
C ALA A 103 9.10 3.35 -0.47
N GLY A 104 9.70 2.74 -1.49
CA GLY A 104 10.55 1.55 -1.35
C GLY A 104 11.72 1.71 -0.39
N SER A 105 12.27 2.93 -0.22
CA SER A 105 13.33 3.19 0.77
C SER A 105 12.87 3.12 2.23
N ALA A 106 11.56 3.23 2.49
CA ALA A 106 10.94 3.14 3.81
C ALA A 106 10.28 1.77 4.06
N VAL A 107 10.44 0.82 3.12
CA VAL A 107 9.92 -0.54 3.24
C VAL A 107 11.09 -1.52 3.27
N ILE A 108 11.10 -2.37 4.28
CA ILE A 108 12.00 -3.52 4.38
C ILE A 108 11.29 -4.71 3.74
N THR A 109 11.94 -5.37 2.80
CA THR A 109 11.41 -6.60 2.20
C THR A 109 12.40 -7.74 2.38
N LYS A 110 11.91 -8.93 2.73
CA LYS A 110 12.68 -10.16 2.88
C LYS A 110 11.89 -11.34 2.35
N ILE A 111 12.59 -12.30 1.77
CA ILE A 111 12.01 -13.61 1.48
C ILE A 111 12.50 -14.55 2.57
N ILE A 112 11.56 -15.13 3.30
CA ILE A 112 11.83 -16.04 4.42
C ILE A 112 11.20 -17.41 4.15
N PRO A 113 11.86 -18.52 4.55
CA PRO A 113 11.29 -19.84 4.43
C PRO A 113 10.33 -20.12 5.60
N MET A 114 9.16 -20.67 5.28
CA MET A 114 8.15 -21.07 6.27
C MET A 114 7.70 -22.50 6.01
N PRO A 115 7.26 -23.25 7.04
CA PRO A 115 6.66 -24.58 6.84
C PRO A 115 5.42 -24.51 5.96
N ALA A 116 5.32 -25.42 4.97
CA ALA A 116 4.20 -25.44 4.02
C ALA A 116 2.90 -26.00 4.64
N GLU A 117 2.97 -26.63 5.80
CA GLU A 117 1.84 -27.26 6.49
C GLU A 117 1.03 -26.29 7.38
N LEU A 118 1.53 -25.06 7.59
CA LEU A 118 0.86 -24.06 8.41
C LEU A 118 -0.42 -23.57 7.73
N ASP A 119 -1.50 -23.45 8.51
CA ASP A 119 -2.67 -22.72 8.04
C ASP A 119 -2.42 -21.18 8.07
N ASP A 120 -3.37 -20.41 7.54
CA ASP A 120 -3.19 -18.95 7.39
C ASP A 120 -2.96 -18.23 8.72
N ASN A 121 -3.62 -18.67 9.81
CA ASN A 121 -3.48 -18.05 11.14
C ASN A 121 -2.15 -18.40 11.79
N ASP A 122 -1.75 -19.68 11.70
CA ASP A 122 -0.49 -20.15 12.22
C ASP A 122 0.68 -19.56 11.44
N LEU A 123 0.53 -19.41 10.13
CA LEU A 123 1.52 -18.75 9.27
C LEU A 123 1.69 -17.28 9.65
N GLU A 124 0.60 -16.53 9.87
CA GLU A 124 0.65 -15.14 10.31
C GLU A 124 1.42 -14.99 11.62
N ALA A 125 1.07 -15.79 12.63
CA ALA A 125 1.75 -15.78 13.92
C ALA A 125 3.24 -16.13 13.80
N GLN A 126 3.58 -17.12 12.96
CA GLN A 126 4.97 -17.51 12.74
C GLN A 126 5.76 -16.44 11.99
N VAL A 127 5.15 -15.76 11.00
CA VAL A 127 5.76 -14.64 10.28
C VAL A 127 6.06 -13.48 11.22
N GLU A 128 5.15 -13.14 12.14
CA GLU A 128 5.38 -12.10 13.15
C GLU A 128 6.55 -12.43 14.06
N LEU A 129 6.64 -13.69 14.53
CA LEU A 129 7.75 -14.15 15.36
C LEU A 129 9.10 -14.08 14.62
N GLU A 130 9.13 -14.50 13.36
CA GLU A 130 10.34 -14.46 12.55
C GLU A 130 10.74 -13.05 12.13
N ALA A 131 9.77 -12.14 11.95
CA ALA A 131 10.00 -10.76 11.54
C ALA A 131 10.97 -10.03 12.47
N VAL A 132 10.96 -10.31 13.77
CA VAL A 132 11.88 -9.74 14.77
C VAL A 132 13.34 -9.95 14.41
N ASN A 133 13.68 -11.04 13.71
CA ASN A 133 15.05 -11.34 13.29
C ASN A 133 15.54 -10.49 12.12
N TYR A 134 14.63 -9.86 11.37
CA TYR A 134 14.93 -9.15 10.13
C TYR A 134 14.64 -7.65 10.19
N ILE A 135 13.82 -7.21 11.13
CA ILE A 135 13.37 -5.82 11.27
C ILE A 135 14.13 -5.16 12.41
N PRO A 136 14.90 -4.08 12.15
CA PRO A 136 15.72 -3.41 13.15
C PRO A 136 14.94 -2.40 14.02
N TYR A 137 13.62 -2.57 14.14
CA TYR A 137 12.71 -1.72 14.91
C TYR A 137 11.86 -2.57 15.85
N PRO A 138 11.36 -2.02 16.97
CA PRO A 138 10.35 -2.67 17.78
C PRO A 138 9.14 -3.05 16.93
N ILE A 139 8.64 -4.27 17.06
CA ILE A 139 7.57 -4.80 16.21
C ILE A 139 6.26 -4.01 16.37
N GLU A 140 6.03 -3.45 17.55
CA GLU A 140 4.90 -2.58 17.89
C GLU A 140 4.93 -1.22 17.17
N GLU A 141 6.08 -0.82 16.62
CA GLU A 141 6.24 0.40 15.82
C GLU A 141 6.22 0.15 14.30
N VAL A 142 5.89 -1.08 13.90
CA VAL A 142 5.99 -1.52 12.51
C VAL A 142 4.67 -2.05 12.00
N ASN A 143 4.27 -1.59 10.81
CA ASN A 143 3.25 -2.25 10.03
C ASN A 143 3.91 -3.35 9.19
N LEU A 144 3.38 -4.56 9.31
CA LEU A 144 3.91 -5.76 8.70
C LEU A 144 2.86 -6.39 7.79
N ASP A 145 3.30 -6.89 6.65
CA ASP A 145 2.47 -7.60 5.69
C ASP A 145 3.29 -8.72 5.04
N PHE A 146 2.65 -9.78 4.55
CA PHE A 146 3.34 -10.87 3.91
C PHE A 146 2.53 -11.51 2.78
N GLU A 147 3.23 -12.18 1.87
CA GLU A 147 2.62 -12.95 0.79
C GLU A 147 3.35 -14.27 0.57
N VAL A 148 2.61 -15.35 0.41
CA VAL A 148 3.16 -16.67 0.07
C VAL A 148 3.48 -16.72 -1.42
N LEU A 149 4.77 -16.79 -1.76
CA LEU A 149 5.24 -16.83 -3.15
C LEU A 149 5.12 -18.23 -3.78
N GLY A 150 5.04 -19.27 -2.94
CA GLY A 150 4.94 -20.66 -3.37
C GLY A 150 6.01 -21.57 -2.79
N PRO A 151 6.09 -22.84 -3.25
CA PRO A 151 7.02 -23.83 -2.74
C PRO A 151 8.48 -23.40 -2.87
N MET A 152 9.28 -23.69 -1.84
CA MET A 152 10.72 -23.42 -1.87
C MET A 152 11.43 -24.36 -2.85
N PRO A 153 12.26 -23.86 -3.78
CA PRO A 153 13.02 -24.71 -4.67
C PRO A 153 13.92 -25.69 -3.93
N GLY A 154 13.75 -26.98 -4.22
CA GLY A 154 14.53 -28.05 -3.58
C GLY A 154 14.06 -28.52 -2.21
N ASN A 155 13.01 -27.91 -1.63
CA ASN A 155 12.40 -28.33 -0.38
C ASN A 155 10.87 -28.15 -0.40
N PRO A 156 10.08 -29.16 -0.78
CA PRO A 156 8.62 -29.06 -0.89
C PRO A 156 7.88 -28.93 0.46
N GLU A 157 8.56 -29.19 1.58
CA GLU A 157 7.99 -29.01 2.92
C GLU A 157 8.03 -27.54 3.38
N MET A 158 8.65 -26.67 2.58
CA MET A 158 8.78 -25.25 2.87
C MET A 158 8.19 -24.40 1.74
N VAL A 159 7.62 -23.26 2.11
CA VAL A 159 7.19 -22.19 1.21
C VAL A 159 8.08 -20.97 1.37
N GLN A 160 8.21 -20.20 0.30
CA GLN A 160 8.80 -18.86 0.35
C GLN A 160 7.73 -17.85 0.69
N VAL A 161 7.98 -17.03 1.70
CA VAL A 161 7.09 -15.94 2.10
C VAL A 161 7.83 -14.63 1.92
N LEU A 162 7.23 -13.71 1.13
CA LEU A 162 7.68 -12.34 1.04
C LEU A 162 7.16 -11.57 2.24
N LEU A 163 8.06 -11.13 3.10
CA LEU A 163 7.80 -10.24 4.21
C LEU A 163 8.02 -8.81 3.76
N ALA A 164 7.08 -7.93 4.05
CA ALA A 164 7.19 -6.49 3.87
C ALA A 164 6.89 -5.77 5.18
N ALA A 165 7.71 -4.79 5.54
CA ALA A 165 7.57 -4.05 6.77
C ALA A 165 7.90 -2.58 6.59
N SER A 166 7.14 -1.71 7.24
CA SER A 166 7.39 -0.26 7.29
C SER A 166 7.10 0.26 8.68
N ARG A 167 7.82 1.31 9.11
CA ARG A 167 7.48 1.98 10.36
C ARG A 167 6.06 2.54 10.29
N SER A 168 5.29 2.38 11.36
CA SER A 168 3.89 2.82 11.45
C SER A 168 3.74 4.31 11.14
N GLU A 169 4.67 5.15 11.59
CA GLU A 169 4.72 6.56 11.26
C GLU A 169 4.63 6.85 9.74
N ASN A 170 5.30 6.04 8.91
CA ASN A 170 5.27 6.23 7.45
C ASN A 170 3.90 5.95 6.84
N VAL A 171 3.15 5.05 7.45
CA VAL A 171 1.77 4.70 7.05
C VAL A 171 0.82 5.79 7.53
N GLU A 172 0.86 6.14 8.81
CA GLU A 172 -0.01 7.11 9.47
C GLU A 172 0.05 8.51 8.84
N LEU A 173 1.26 8.97 8.47
CA LEU A 173 1.41 10.26 7.78
C LEU A 173 0.72 10.28 6.41
N ARG A 174 0.72 9.15 5.70
CA ARG A 174 0.02 9.04 4.41
C ARG A 174 -1.48 8.95 4.57
N GLU A 175 -1.93 8.18 5.56
CA GLU A 175 -3.34 8.09 5.94
C GLU A 175 -3.89 9.46 6.29
N SER A 176 -3.21 10.17 7.20
CA SER A 176 -3.58 11.52 7.61
C SER A 176 -3.67 12.49 6.42
N ALA A 177 -2.72 12.41 5.47
CA ALA A 177 -2.75 13.25 4.27
C ALA A 177 -3.89 12.89 3.30
N LEU A 178 -4.33 11.62 3.28
CA LEU A 178 -5.44 11.15 2.43
C LEU A 178 -6.81 11.44 3.05
N GLU A 179 -6.92 11.62 4.36
CA GLU A 179 -8.16 11.92 5.08
C GLU A 179 -8.55 13.40 5.04
N LEU A 180 -7.60 14.31 4.78
CA LEU A 180 -7.82 15.75 4.62
C LEU A 180 -8.53 16.11 3.30
#